data_37ddf70cc76984f484c9682a54df3482
#
_entry.id   37ddf70cc76984f484c9682a54df3482
#
_cell.length_a   1.000
_cell.length_b   1.000
_cell.length_c   1.000
_cell.angle_alpha   90.00
_cell.angle_beta   90.00
_cell.angle_gamma   90.00
#
_symmetry.space_group_name_H-M   'P 1'
#
loop_
_entity.id
_entity.type
_entity.pdbx_description
1 polymer ?
#
loop_
_entity_poly.entity_id
_entity_poly.type
_entity_poly.pdbx_seq_one_letter_code
_entity_poly.pdbx_strand_id
1 'polypeptide(L)'
;MTTTVDIDETLREKLPDLDTFTSLHPHLAGLLASAIGQKLHPQLDEIMDHFGNDQSRARGRSGASATPKEAPATSNLTEDTKKWLRPNGDYYHTRSWGEHDDVMVLREARAGQHFVLLYGAPGCGKTALVEAAYGDELFTVLGSGDTEVSDLVGGYSQLPGGQFVWTDGPLIKAAEAGKPLLIDEIGLIDSKVLSIVYGLMDGRKEYTVTANPERGTVRAKEGFFVIAATNPNAPGVRLSEALLSRFVVQVEMTTDWSLARKLGVPTPAVNAAQNLARKLEAGEVSWAPQMRELLAFRDLEKVFGTKWAVQNLLAASPEMDRPMVANIFSRTYGEPASPAQI
;
A
#
# COMPACT_ATOMS: atom_id res chain seq x y z
N MET A 1 -28.32 20.50 8.80
CA MET A 1 -27.75 21.62 9.57
C MET A 1 -26.30 21.74 9.15
N THR A 2 -26.04 22.75 8.33
CA THR A 2 -24.69 23.04 7.80
C THR A 2 -23.87 23.59 8.95
N THR A 3 -22.82 22.88 9.36
CA THR A 3 -21.87 23.37 10.36
C THR A 3 -21.12 24.53 9.71
N THR A 4 -21.45 25.78 10.09
CA THR A 4 -20.71 26.97 9.69
C THR A 4 -19.36 26.89 10.41
N VAL A 5 -18.28 26.65 9.68
CA VAL A 5 -16.91 26.75 10.19
C VAL A 5 -16.62 28.24 10.34
N ASP A 6 -16.39 28.71 11.57
CA ASP A 6 -16.02 30.09 11.86
C ASP A 6 -14.57 30.28 11.38
N ILE A 7 -14.41 30.95 10.28
CA ILE A 7 -13.12 31.15 9.58
C ILE A 7 -12.61 32.55 9.98
N ASP A 8 -11.42 32.57 10.58
CA ASP A 8 -10.74 33.78 11.05
C ASP A 8 -10.61 34.82 9.92
N GLU A 9 -10.80 36.11 10.29
CA GLU A 9 -10.80 37.29 9.41
C GLU A 9 -9.50 37.39 8.56
N THR A 10 -8.39 36.90 9.09
CA THR A 10 -7.07 36.86 8.44
C THR A 10 -7.04 35.99 7.17
N LEU A 11 -7.88 34.95 7.10
CA LEU A 11 -7.97 34.04 5.93
C LEU A 11 -8.84 34.64 4.83
N ARG A 12 -9.85 35.45 5.18
CA ARG A 12 -10.70 36.12 4.19
C ARG A 12 -9.93 37.20 3.42
N GLU A 13 -8.93 37.80 4.06
CA GLU A 13 -8.07 38.81 3.44
C GLU A 13 -7.08 38.21 2.43
N LYS A 14 -6.60 36.99 2.69
CA LYS A 14 -5.65 36.27 1.83
C LYS A 14 -6.32 35.46 0.72
N LEU A 15 -7.59 35.07 0.86
CA LEU A 15 -8.36 34.28 -0.09
C LEU A 15 -9.67 34.97 -0.47
N PRO A 16 -9.69 35.84 -1.47
CA PRO A 16 -10.87 36.63 -1.84
C PRO A 16 -12.06 35.80 -2.33
N ASP A 17 -11.91 34.50 -2.57
CA ASP A 17 -12.99 33.60 -3.01
C ASP A 17 -13.07 32.31 -2.17
N LEU A 18 -12.95 32.47 -0.86
CA LEU A 18 -12.91 31.36 0.10
C LEU A 18 -14.19 30.53 0.11
N ASP A 19 -15.35 31.14 -0.15
CA ASP A 19 -16.63 30.45 -0.16
C ASP A 19 -16.72 29.50 -1.40
N THR A 20 -16.19 29.89 -2.54
CA THR A 20 -16.08 29.08 -3.73
C THR A 20 -15.07 27.96 -3.53
N PHE A 21 -13.92 28.24 -2.90
CA PHE A 21 -12.90 27.23 -2.59
C PHE A 21 -13.43 26.15 -1.63
N THR A 22 -14.11 26.50 -0.55
CA THR A 22 -14.69 25.56 0.41
C THR A 22 -15.81 24.73 -0.19
N SER A 23 -16.55 25.27 -1.14
CA SER A 23 -17.61 24.58 -1.89
C SER A 23 -17.03 23.52 -2.86
N LEU A 24 -15.92 23.84 -3.52
CA LEU A 24 -15.26 22.96 -4.49
C LEU A 24 -14.38 21.88 -3.81
N HIS A 25 -13.85 22.18 -2.62
CA HIS A 25 -12.90 21.33 -1.91
C HIS A 25 -13.25 21.13 -0.42
N PRO A 26 -14.40 20.53 -0.07
CA PRO A 26 -14.87 20.44 1.31
C PRO A 26 -13.94 19.63 2.24
N HIS A 27 -13.14 18.71 1.70
CA HIS A 27 -12.14 17.96 2.45
C HIS A 27 -10.91 18.79 2.82
N LEU A 28 -10.53 19.78 1.99
CA LEU A 28 -9.42 20.70 2.28
C LEU A 28 -9.83 21.81 3.28
N ALA A 29 -11.11 22.16 3.31
CA ALA A 29 -11.64 23.11 4.30
C ALA A 29 -11.46 22.58 5.74
N GLY A 30 -11.63 21.29 5.97
CA GLY A 30 -11.39 20.62 7.26
C GLY A 30 -9.91 20.64 7.68
N LEU A 31 -9.00 20.43 6.73
CA LEU A 31 -7.55 20.47 6.96
C LEU A 31 -7.07 21.91 7.26
N LEU A 32 -7.58 22.90 6.54
CA LEU A 32 -7.31 24.33 6.80
C LEU A 32 -7.77 24.76 8.19
N ALA A 33 -8.99 24.39 8.60
CA ALA A 33 -9.50 24.66 9.94
C ALA A 33 -8.66 24.00 11.05
N SER A 34 -8.16 22.79 10.82
CA SER A 34 -7.26 22.08 11.74
C SER A 34 -5.87 22.72 11.81
N ALA A 35 -5.31 23.16 10.67
CA ALA A 35 -4.01 23.83 10.61
C ALA A 35 -4.01 25.19 11.33
N ILE A 36 -5.10 25.95 11.22
CA ILE A 36 -5.27 27.22 11.93
C ILE A 36 -5.35 27.02 13.43
N GLY A 37 -6.09 26.00 13.89
CA GLY A 37 -6.19 25.65 15.32
C GLY A 37 -4.87 25.22 15.95
N GLN A 38 -3.88 24.78 15.14
CA GLN A 38 -2.56 24.31 15.59
C GLN A 38 -1.43 25.33 15.42
N LYS A 39 -1.69 26.59 15.03
CA LYS A 39 -0.68 27.65 14.79
C LYS A 39 0.41 27.27 13.76
N LEU A 40 0.07 26.52 12.72
CA LEU A 40 1.01 26.10 11.67
C LEU A 40 1.09 27.13 10.52
N HIS A 41 1.50 28.37 10.82
CA HIS A 41 1.64 29.47 9.84
C HIS A 41 2.60 29.16 8.65
N PRO A 42 3.75 28.46 8.82
CA PRO A 42 4.67 28.23 7.71
C PRO A 42 4.16 27.27 6.63
N GLN A 43 3.28 26.32 7.00
CA GLN A 43 2.76 25.32 6.04
C GLN A 43 1.62 25.87 5.17
N LEU A 44 0.96 26.94 5.60
CA LEU A 44 -0.09 27.61 4.83
C LEU A 44 0.48 28.36 3.61
N ASP A 45 1.65 28.97 3.74
CA ASP A 45 2.27 29.72 2.65
C ASP A 45 2.74 28.75 1.53
N GLU A 46 3.20 27.55 1.88
CA GLU A 46 3.62 26.50 0.92
C GLU A 46 2.41 25.90 0.17
N ILE A 47 1.28 25.71 0.84
CA ILE A 47 0.02 25.26 0.26
C ILE A 47 -0.55 26.33 -0.69
N MET A 48 -0.48 27.60 -0.31
CA MET A 48 -0.99 28.73 -1.10
C MET A 48 -0.19 28.96 -2.39
N ASP A 49 1.13 28.81 -2.36
CA ASP A 49 1.99 28.91 -3.54
C ASP A 49 1.70 27.80 -4.55
N HIS A 50 1.34 26.61 -4.09
CA HIS A 50 0.99 25.48 -4.96
C HIS A 50 -0.34 25.72 -5.71
N PHE A 51 -1.34 26.31 -5.08
CA PHE A 51 -2.65 26.61 -5.69
C PHE A 51 -2.68 27.91 -6.51
N GLY A 52 -1.85 28.90 -6.19
CA GLY A 52 -1.74 30.16 -6.94
C GLY A 52 -1.25 29.96 -8.39
N ASN A 53 -0.44 28.94 -8.61
CA ASN A 53 0.10 28.59 -9.95
C ASN A 53 -0.90 27.86 -10.87
N ASP A 54 -1.95 27.24 -10.32
CA ASP A 54 -2.91 26.47 -11.12
C ASP A 54 -4.01 27.35 -11.74
N GLN A 55 -4.38 28.45 -11.10
CA GLN A 55 -5.41 29.37 -11.60
C GLN A 55 -4.95 30.23 -12.81
N SER A 56 -3.65 30.45 -12.97
CA SER A 56 -3.13 31.19 -14.15
C SER A 56 -3.18 30.38 -15.46
N ARG A 57 -3.34 29.04 -15.38
CA ARG A 57 -3.45 28.16 -16.55
C ARG A 57 -4.87 27.93 -17.06
N ALA A 58 -5.89 28.25 -16.28
CA ALA A 58 -7.29 27.98 -16.61
C ALA A 58 -7.99 29.06 -17.49
N ARG A 59 -7.37 30.21 -17.71
CA ARG A 59 -8.00 31.35 -18.46
C ARG A 59 -7.67 31.46 -19.94
N GLY A 60 -7.13 30.46 -20.56
CA GLY A 60 -6.84 30.50 -22.00
C GLY A 60 -7.05 29.19 -22.70
N ARG A 61 -8.30 28.91 -23.12
CA ARG A 61 -8.64 28.22 -24.37
C ARG A 61 -10.11 27.77 -24.38
N SER A 62 -10.91 28.50 -25.11
CA SER A 62 -12.22 28.06 -25.61
C SER A 62 -12.00 27.24 -26.90
N GLY A 63 -12.64 26.05 -26.97
CA GLY A 63 -13.02 25.36 -28.18
C GLY A 63 -12.02 24.36 -28.75
N ALA A 64 -12.26 23.08 -28.44
CA ALA A 64 -12.18 21.99 -29.40
C ALA A 64 -12.57 20.65 -28.73
N SER A 65 -13.31 19.85 -29.48
CA SER A 65 -13.81 18.48 -29.21
C SER A 65 -12.84 17.59 -28.44
N ALA A 66 -13.32 17.01 -27.31
CA ALA A 66 -12.53 16.14 -26.44
C ALA A 66 -12.73 14.67 -26.81
N THR A 67 -11.70 14.06 -27.33
CA THR A 67 -11.42 12.61 -27.19
C THR A 67 -10.99 12.30 -25.76
N PRO A 68 -11.31 11.13 -25.18
CA PRO A 68 -10.92 10.79 -23.82
C PRO A 68 -9.39 10.78 -23.68
N LYS A 69 -8.86 11.65 -22.82
CA LYS A 69 -7.44 11.66 -22.48
C LYS A 69 -7.12 10.56 -21.48
N GLU A 70 -6.17 9.74 -21.87
CA GLU A 70 -5.40 8.88 -20.96
C GLU A 70 -4.94 9.64 -19.70
N ALA A 71 -5.01 8.97 -18.56
CA ALA A 71 -4.49 9.49 -17.30
C ALA A 71 -2.98 9.78 -17.42
N PRO A 72 -2.48 10.88 -16.84
CA PRO A 72 -1.07 11.23 -16.97
C PRO A 72 -0.20 10.25 -16.19
N ALA A 73 0.54 9.42 -16.91
CA ALA A 73 1.68 8.69 -16.37
C ALA A 73 2.81 9.69 -16.12
N THR A 74 2.92 10.20 -14.91
CA THR A 74 4.11 10.98 -14.51
C THR A 74 5.23 10.01 -14.15
N SER A 75 5.98 9.57 -15.16
CA SER A 75 7.25 8.88 -14.98
C SER A 75 8.37 9.92 -14.82
N ASN A 76 8.80 10.18 -13.60
CA ASN A 76 10.08 10.84 -13.37
C ASN A 76 11.20 9.79 -13.47
N LEU A 77 11.73 9.64 -14.68
CA LEU A 77 12.89 8.79 -14.97
C LEU A 77 14.17 9.51 -14.55
N THR A 78 14.83 9.02 -13.53
CA THR A 78 16.27 9.25 -13.30
C THR A 78 17.03 7.99 -13.71
N GLU A 79 18.15 8.14 -14.38
CA GLU A 79 18.86 7.18 -15.25
C GLU A 79 19.26 5.82 -14.68
N ASP A 80 18.98 5.46 -13.39
CA ASP A 80 19.52 4.21 -12.81
C ASP A 80 18.50 3.24 -12.21
N THR A 81 17.29 3.67 -11.89
CA THR A 81 16.16 2.79 -11.48
C THR A 81 14.86 3.51 -11.71
N LYS A 82 13.94 2.92 -12.45
CA LYS A 82 12.58 3.44 -12.53
C LYS A 82 11.97 3.50 -11.13
N LYS A 83 11.40 4.65 -10.78
CA LYS A 83 10.78 4.90 -9.48
C LYS A 83 9.32 5.24 -9.67
N TRP A 84 8.48 4.67 -8.82
CA TRP A 84 7.05 4.95 -8.80
C TRP A 84 6.67 5.53 -7.46
N LEU A 85 5.96 6.67 -7.47
CA LEU A 85 5.44 7.30 -6.26
C LEU A 85 4.28 6.46 -5.71
N ARG A 86 4.33 6.16 -4.42
CA ARG A 86 3.26 5.48 -3.68
C ARG A 86 2.34 6.51 -3.01
N PRO A 87 1.09 6.15 -2.67
CA PRO A 87 0.15 7.07 -2.00
C PRO A 87 0.67 7.67 -0.69
N ASN A 88 1.58 6.99 0.00
CA ASN A 88 2.20 7.47 1.24
C ASN A 88 3.34 8.48 1.02
N GLY A 89 3.64 8.85 -0.22
CA GLY A 89 4.73 9.77 -0.58
C GLY A 89 6.10 9.12 -0.77
N ASP A 90 6.26 7.84 -0.42
CA ASP A 90 7.52 7.10 -0.64
C ASP A 90 7.65 6.63 -2.09
N TYR A 91 8.89 6.40 -2.51
CA TYR A 91 9.17 5.82 -3.82
C TYR A 91 9.33 4.29 -3.74
N TYR A 92 8.66 3.59 -4.64
CA TYR A 92 8.95 2.21 -4.96
C TYR A 92 10.00 2.14 -6.06
N HIS A 93 11.05 1.37 -5.85
CA HIS A 93 12.07 1.10 -6.85
C HIS A 93 11.76 -0.22 -7.54
N THR A 94 11.59 -0.17 -8.87
CA THR A 94 11.24 -1.33 -9.67
C THR A 94 12.30 -2.42 -9.60
N ARG A 95 11.82 -3.64 -9.70
CA ARG A 95 12.63 -4.85 -9.83
C ARG A 95 12.42 -5.43 -11.22
N SER A 96 13.40 -6.17 -11.69
CA SER A 96 13.24 -6.91 -12.93
C SER A 96 12.53 -8.24 -12.66
N TRP A 97 11.48 -8.51 -13.44
CA TRP A 97 10.86 -9.81 -13.53
C TRP A 97 11.12 -10.36 -14.94
N GLY A 98 12.20 -11.12 -15.09
CA GLY A 98 12.76 -11.42 -16.39
C GLY A 98 13.24 -10.15 -17.09
N GLU A 99 12.72 -9.88 -18.29
CA GLU A 99 13.03 -8.68 -19.06
C GLU A 99 12.08 -7.51 -18.77
N HIS A 100 11.08 -7.71 -17.91
CA HIS A 100 10.03 -6.75 -17.63
C HIS A 100 10.22 -6.10 -16.25
N ASP A 101 9.66 -4.90 -16.14
CA ASP A 101 9.52 -4.15 -14.91
C ASP A 101 8.32 -4.70 -14.11
N ASP A 102 8.50 -5.02 -12.85
CA ASP A 102 7.47 -5.66 -12.01
C ASP A 102 6.17 -4.82 -11.91
N VAL A 103 6.27 -3.49 -11.86
CA VAL A 103 5.11 -2.59 -11.89
C VAL A 103 4.36 -2.69 -13.22
N MET A 104 5.10 -2.76 -14.33
CA MET A 104 4.49 -2.91 -15.65
C MET A 104 3.82 -4.27 -15.80
N VAL A 105 4.42 -5.34 -15.28
CA VAL A 105 3.80 -6.67 -15.29
C VAL A 105 2.44 -6.68 -14.58
N LEU A 106 2.31 -6.00 -13.42
CA LEU A 106 1.00 -5.90 -12.75
C LEU A 106 -0.03 -5.14 -13.59
N ARG A 107 0.39 -4.06 -14.26
CA ARG A 107 -0.48 -3.27 -15.13
C ARG A 107 -0.95 -4.06 -16.35
N GLU A 108 -0.05 -4.81 -16.97
CA GLU A 108 -0.37 -5.70 -18.10
C GLU A 108 -1.27 -6.86 -17.67
N ALA A 109 -1.02 -7.45 -16.49
CA ALA A 109 -1.89 -8.47 -15.92
C ALA A 109 -3.33 -7.94 -15.72
N ARG A 110 -3.50 -6.69 -15.25
CA ARG A 110 -4.82 -6.05 -15.15
C ARG A 110 -5.45 -5.88 -16.52
N ALA A 111 -4.71 -5.38 -17.51
CA ALA A 111 -5.21 -5.21 -18.88
C ALA A 111 -5.66 -6.54 -19.49
N GLY A 112 -4.94 -7.62 -19.21
CA GLY A 112 -5.27 -8.99 -19.64
C GLY A 112 -6.32 -9.68 -18.75
N GLN A 113 -6.81 -9.06 -17.66
CA GLN A 113 -7.73 -9.67 -16.68
C GLN A 113 -7.16 -10.94 -16.03
N HIS A 114 -5.85 -11.02 -15.83
CA HIS A 114 -5.13 -12.11 -15.18
C HIS A 114 -4.87 -11.80 -13.72
N PHE A 115 -5.76 -12.18 -12.83
CA PHE A 115 -5.63 -11.93 -11.38
C PHE A 115 -4.30 -12.45 -10.84
N VAL A 116 -3.72 -11.70 -9.89
CA VAL A 116 -2.35 -11.90 -9.40
C VAL A 116 -2.34 -12.27 -7.92
N LEU A 117 -1.58 -13.31 -7.58
CA LEU A 117 -1.23 -13.66 -6.21
C LEU A 117 0.27 -13.39 -5.99
N LEU A 118 0.58 -12.48 -5.09
CA LEU A 118 1.92 -12.21 -4.60
C LEU A 118 2.15 -12.96 -3.30
N TYR A 119 3.15 -13.82 -3.23
CA TYR A 119 3.46 -14.53 -2.01
C TYR A 119 4.93 -14.38 -1.64
N GLY A 120 5.26 -14.50 -0.36
CA GLY A 120 6.63 -14.36 0.13
C GLY A 120 6.70 -13.80 1.55
N ALA A 121 7.90 -13.68 2.09
CA ALA A 121 8.14 -13.25 3.46
C ALA A 121 7.56 -11.85 3.76
N PRO A 122 7.21 -11.56 5.03
CA PRO A 122 6.84 -10.21 5.43
C PRO A 122 8.00 -9.24 5.15
N GLY A 123 7.71 -8.03 4.67
CA GLY A 123 8.75 -7.03 4.43
C GLY A 123 9.48 -7.14 3.09
N CYS A 124 9.18 -8.12 2.23
CA CYS A 124 9.78 -8.23 0.88
C CYS A 124 9.22 -7.21 -0.14
N GLY A 125 8.15 -6.44 0.22
CA GLY A 125 7.64 -5.34 -0.60
C GLY A 125 6.41 -5.64 -1.45
N LYS A 126 5.61 -6.67 -1.14
CA LYS A 126 4.36 -7.03 -1.87
C LYS A 126 3.38 -5.86 -1.99
N THR A 127 2.95 -5.32 -0.86
CA THR A 127 2.01 -4.18 -0.80
C THR A 127 2.57 -2.95 -1.49
N ALA A 128 3.88 -2.67 -1.30
CA ALA A 128 4.56 -1.52 -1.91
C ALA A 128 4.56 -1.59 -3.45
N LEU A 129 4.72 -2.78 -4.03
CA LEU A 129 4.62 -3.00 -5.47
C LEU A 129 3.21 -2.71 -5.99
N VAL A 130 2.17 -3.20 -5.30
CA VAL A 130 0.78 -2.99 -5.71
C VAL A 130 0.39 -1.51 -5.62
N GLU A 131 0.78 -0.81 -4.54
CA GLU A 131 0.58 0.63 -4.39
C GLU A 131 1.31 1.43 -5.47
N ALA A 132 2.52 1.02 -5.86
CA ALA A 132 3.27 1.66 -6.94
C ALA A 132 2.60 1.44 -8.32
N ALA A 133 1.97 0.28 -8.51
CA ALA A 133 1.29 -0.03 -9.76
C ALA A 133 -0.01 0.76 -9.95
N TYR A 134 -0.76 1.02 -8.88
CA TYR A 134 -2.13 1.51 -9.00
C TYR A 134 -2.41 2.82 -8.25
N GLY A 135 -1.55 3.23 -7.32
CA GLY A 135 -1.67 4.51 -6.62
C GLY A 135 -3.02 4.70 -5.94
N ASP A 136 -3.64 5.86 -6.14
CA ASP A 136 -4.93 6.25 -5.55
C ASP A 136 -6.14 5.49 -6.12
N GLU A 137 -5.95 4.70 -7.19
CA GLU A 137 -7.03 3.86 -7.71
C GLU A 137 -7.25 2.60 -6.89
N LEU A 138 -6.29 2.23 -6.04
CA LEU A 138 -6.28 0.97 -5.31
C LEU A 138 -7.26 0.98 -4.14
N PHE A 139 -8.17 0.02 -4.13
CA PHE A 139 -8.90 -0.35 -2.93
C PHE A 139 -8.13 -1.44 -2.19
N THR A 140 -8.13 -1.40 -0.85
CA THR A 140 -7.38 -2.37 -0.05
C THR A 140 -8.24 -2.96 1.06
N VAL A 141 -8.10 -4.27 1.25
CA VAL A 141 -8.60 -5.02 2.40
C VAL A 141 -7.39 -5.66 3.08
N LEU A 142 -7.24 -5.46 4.37
CA LEU A 142 -6.27 -6.18 5.19
C LEU A 142 -6.97 -7.39 5.81
N GLY A 143 -6.55 -8.58 5.41
CA GLY A 143 -7.10 -9.84 5.89
C GLY A 143 -6.59 -10.20 7.30
N SER A 144 -7.48 -10.78 8.08
CA SER A 144 -7.20 -11.36 9.39
C SER A 144 -8.11 -12.57 9.63
N GLY A 145 -7.90 -13.29 10.73
CA GLY A 145 -8.79 -14.38 11.14
C GLY A 145 -10.20 -13.91 11.51
N ASP A 146 -10.35 -12.62 11.83
CA ASP A 146 -11.63 -12.00 12.21
C ASP A 146 -12.32 -11.28 11.05
N THR A 147 -11.75 -11.34 9.84
CA THR A 147 -12.33 -10.69 8.66
C THR A 147 -13.66 -11.34 8.30
N GLU A 148 -14.72 -10.52 8.22
CA GLU A 148 -16.07 -10.93 7.90
C GLU A 148 -16.51 -10.50 6.48
N VAL A 149 -17.64 -11.05 6.03
CA VAL A 149 -18.26 -10.66 4.74
C VAL A 149 -18.57 -9.17 4.69
N SER A 150 -18.99 -8.58 5.82
CA SER A 150 -19.28 -7.16 5.98
C SER A 150 -18.08 -6.26 5.68
N ASP A 151 -16.85 -6.69 6.00
CA ASP A 151 -15.63 -5.92 5.75
C ASP A 151 -15.30 -5.80 4.25
N LEU A 152 -15.74 -6.76 3.48
CA LEU A 152 -15.56 -6.81 2.02
C LEU A 152 -16.74 -6.19 1.27
N VAL A 153 -17.97 -6.56 1.65
CA VAL A 153 -19.21 -6.21 0.95
C VAL A 153 -19.81 -4.90 1.44
N GLY A 154 -19.72 -4.66 2.75
CA GLY A 154 -20.36 -3.52 3.40
C GLY A 154 -21.41 -3.93 4.42
N GLY A 155 -21.96 -2.96 5.11
CA GLY A 155 -22.89 -3.16 6.21
C GLY A 155 -23.71 -1.92 6.54
N TYR A 156 -24.67 -2.10 7.44
CA TYR A 156 -25.45 -1.00 7.99
C TYR A 156 -24.70 -0.33 9.13
N SER A 157 -24.58 0.99 9.06
CA SER A 157 -24.04 1.82 10.14
C SER A 157 -25.15 2.68 10.72
N GLN A 158 -25.19 2.83 12.05
CA GLN A 158 -26.15 3.70 12.72
C GLN A 158 -25.61 5.13 12.77
N LEU A 159 -26.37 6.05 12.20
CA LEU A 159 -26.08 7.49 12.28
C LEU A 159 -26.53 8.10 13.61
N PRO A 160 -25.98 9.26 14.01
CA PRO A 160 -26.54 10.06 15.10
C PRO A 160 -28.02 10.35 14.81
N GLY A 161 -28.91 9.95 15.73
CA GLY A 161 -30.35 10.03 15.51
C GLY A 161 -31.03 8.68 15.29
N GLY A 162 -30.26 7.56 15.26
CA GLY A 162 -30.81 6.20 15.27
C GLY A 162 -31.12 5.62 13.89
N GLN A 163 -30.96 6.39 12.81
CA GLN A 163 -31.16 5.91 11.44
C GLN A 163 -30.01 4.99 11.00
N PHE A 164 -30.37 3.88 10.35
CA PHE A 164 -29.41 2.98 9.74
C PHE A 164 -29.20 3.34 8.27
N VAL A 165 -27.92 3.41 7.86
CA VAL A 165 -27.52 3.67 6.47
C VAL A 165 -26.58 2.57 6.02
N TRP A 166 -26.84 2.03 4.83
CA TRP A 166 -25.95 1.07 4.19
C TRP A 166 -24.71 1.77 3.65
N THR A 167 -23.53 1.17 3.90
CA THR A 167 -22.26 1.62 3.31
C THR A 167 -21.60 0.44 2.61
N ASP A 168 -21.36 0.58 1.31
CA ASP A 168 -20.64 -0.43 0.53
C ASP A 168 -19.21 -0.60 1.01
N GLY A 169 -18.76 -1.85 1.07
CA GLY A 169 -17.39 -2.22 1.37
C GLY A 169 -16.45 -2.06 0.18
N PRO A 170 -15.13 -2.25 0.39
CA PRO A 170 -14.11 -2.03 -0.63
C PRO A 170 -14.25 -2.95 -1.85
N LEU A 171 -14.70 -4.18 -1.69
CA LEU A 171 -14.96 -5.10 -2.82
C LEU A 171 -16.03 -4.58 -3.76
N ILE A 172 -17.15 -4.12 -3.20
CA ILE A 172 -18.29 -3.60 -3.99
C ILE A 172 -17.88 -2.28 -4.67
N LYS A 173 -17.24 -1.38 -3.92
CA LYS A 173 -16.74 -0.12 -4.47
C LYS A 173 -15.75 -0.32 -5.62
N ALA A 174 -14.79 -1.24 -5.45
CA ALA A 174 -13.80 -1.55 -6.49
C ALA A 174 -14.47 -2.14 -7.74
N ALA A 175 -15.39 -3.10 -7.54
CA ALA A 175 -16.10 -3.74 -8.65
C ALA A 175 -16.93 -2.74 -9.47
N GLU A 176 -17.70 -1.87 -8.82
CA GLU A 176 -18.52 -0.87 -9.51
C GLU A 176 -17.71 0.28 -10.13
N ALA A 177 -16.56 0.62 -9.53
CA ALA A 177 -15.68 1.62 -10.09
C ALA A 177 -14.81 1.09 -11.24
N GLY A 178 -14.73 -0.24 -11.45
CA GLY A 178 -13.79 -0.85 -12.39
C GLY A 178 -12.34 -0.67 -11.95
N LYS A 179 -12.07 -0.68 -10.64
CA LYS A 179 -10.76 -0.38 -10.05
C LYS A 179 -10.12 -1.61 -9.41
N PRO A 180 -8.78 -1.60 -9.23
CA PRO A 180 -8.08 -2.70 -8.57
C PRO A 180 -8.41 -2.79 -7.08
N LEU A 181 -8.50 -4.04 -6.59
CA LEU A 181 -8.65 -4.40 -5.19
C LEU A 181 -7.44 -5.24 -4.75
N LEU A 182 -6.72 -4.79 -3.75
CA LEU A 182 -5.74 -5.59 -3.02
C LEU A 182 -6.40 -6.27 -1.83
N ILE A 183 -6.27 -7.59 -1.75
CA ILE A 183 -6.58 -8.35 -0.53
C ILE A 183 -5.23 -8.76 0.08
N ASP A 184 -4.76 -7.94 1.02
CA ASP A 184 -3.50 -8.22 1.71
C ASP A 184 -3.73 -9.25 2.81
N GLU A 185 -2.75 -10.12 3.07
CA GLU A 185 -2.82 -11.27 3.98
C GLU A 185 -4.04 -12.18 3.73
N ILE A 186 -4.39 -12.41 2.45
CA ILE A 186 -5.57 -13.19 2.03
C ILE A 186 -5.64 -14.58 2.66
N GLY A 187 -4.49 -15.20 2.93
CA GLY A 187 -4.42 -16.54 3.53
C GLY A 187 -4.89 -16.65 4.98
N LEU A 188 -5.10 -15.51 5.66
CA LEU A 188 -5.65 -15.47 7.02
C LEU A 188 -7.19 -15.42 7.02
N ILE A 189 -7.81 -15.02 5.90
CA ILE A 189 -9.26 -14.90 5.79
C ILE A 189 -9.90 -16.28 5.62
N ASP A 190 -11.00 -16.54 6.33
CA ASP A 190 -11.74 -17.80 6.19
C ASP A 190 -12.20 -18.00 4.73
N SER A 191 -12.06 -19.22 4.22
CA SER A 191 -12.42 -19.58 2.84
C SER A 191 -13.89 -19.35 2.52
N LYS A 192 -14.80 -19.41 3.52
CA LYS A 192 -16.21 -19.08 3.36
C LYS A 192 -16.40 -17.59 3.05
N VAL A 193 -15.66 -16.71 3.70
CA VAL A 193 -15.67 -15.27 3.43
C VAL A 193 -15.11 -14.99 2.05
N LEU A 194 -13.99 -15.63 1.68
CA LEU A 194 -13.37 -15.46 0.35
C LEU A 194 -14.24 -15.95 -0.80
N SER A 195 -15.20 -16.86 -0.54
CA SER A 195 -16.10 -17.37 -1.58
C SER A 195 -16.94 -16.28 -2.26
N ILE A 196 -17.18 -15.15 -1.59
CA ILE A 196 -17.91 -14.01 -2.15
C ILE A 196 -17.16 -13.34 -3.29
N VAL A 197 -15.82 -13.36 -3.26
CA VAL A 197 -14.97 -12.75 -4.28
C VAL A 197 -15.03 -13.54 -5.60
N TYR A 198 -15.29 -14.85 -5.53
CA TYR A 198 -15.28 -15.74 -6.69
C TYR A 198 -16.25 -15.34 -7.78
N GLY A 199 -17.48 -14.90 -7.40
CA GLY A 199 -18.50 -14.48 -8.36
C GLY A 199 -18.08 -13.29 -9.21
N LEU A 200 -17.25 -12.40 -8.63
CA LEU A 200 -16.71 -11.24 -9.33
C LEU A 200 -15.44 -11.56 -10.14
N MET A 201 -14.72 -12.63 -9.79
CA MET A 201 -13.52 -13.09 -10.48
C MET A 201 -13.80 -14.07 -11.63
N ASP A 202 -14.95 -14.75 -11.61
CA ASP A 202 -15.29 -15.73 -12.64
C ASP A 202 -16.05 -15.08 -13.83
N GLY A 203 -16.45 -15.90 -14.78
CA GLY A 203 -17.15 -15.43 -16.01
C GLY A 203 -18.50 -14.74 -15.77
N ARG A 204 -19.09 -14.85 -14.57
CA ARG A 204 -20.34 -14.18 -14.20
C ARG A 204 -20.11 -12.69 -13.93
N LYS A 205 -18.97 -12.35 -13.33
CA LYS A 205 -18.58 -10.99 -12.95
C LYS A 205 -19.62 -10.26 -12.10
N GLU A 206 -20.36 -11.00 -11.26
CA GLU A 206 -21.43 -10.42 -10.45
C GLU A 206 -21.50 -11.03 -9.05
N TYR A 207 -22.04 -10.26 -8.11
CA TYR A 207 -22.32 -10.65 -6.74
C TYR A 207 -23.63 -10.02 -6.26
N THR A 208 -24.55 -10.80 -5.68
CA THR A 208 -25.79 -10.29 -5.09
C THR A 208 -25.58 -9.98 -3.61
N VAL A 209 -25.85 -8.75 -3.22
CA VAL A 209 -25.69 -8.26 -1.85
C VAL A 209 -26.88 -8.73 -1.00
N THR A 210 -26.77 -9.93 -0.45
CA THR A 210 -27.87 -10.56 0.30
C THR A 210 -28.20 -9.85 1.61
N ALA A 211 -27.22 -9.18 2.23
CA ALA A 211 -27.41 -8.40 3.45
C ALA A 211 -28.20 -7.09 3.24
N ASN A 212 -28.30 -6.62 1.98
CA ASN A 212 -29.13 -5.49 1.59
C ASN A 212 -29.84 -5.80 0.28
N PRO A 213 -31.09 -6.30 0.31
CA PRO A 213 -31.86 -6.63 -0.90
C PRO A 213 -32.08 -5.44 -1.84
N GLU A 214 -32.19 -4.22 -1.31
CA GLU A 214 -32.34 -3.00 -2.13
C GLU A 214 -31.10 -2.68 -2.95
N ARG A 215 -29.93 -3.08 -2.45
CA ARG A 215 -28.65 -2.93 -3.18
C ARG A 215 -28.60 -3.84 -4.41
N GLY A 216 -29.25 -4.99 -4.35
CA GLY A 216 -29.38 -5.92 -5.45
C GLY A 216 -28.06 -6.58 -5.87
N THR A 217 -27.95 -6.83 -7.18
CA THR A 217 -26.78 -7.50 -7.79
C THR A 217 -25.81 -6.47 -8.33
N VAL A 218 -24.57 -6.52 -7.84
CA VAL A 218 -23.44 -5.72 -8.29
C VAL A 218 -22.72 -6.47 -9.41
N ARG A 219 -22.40 -5.78 -10.50
CA ARG A 219 -21.58 -6.30 -11.60
C ARG A 219 -20.26 -5.58 -11.68
N ALA A 220 -19.20 -6.38 -11.78
CA ALA A 220 -17.85 -5.82 -11.96
C ALA A 220 -17.75 -5.11 -13.32
N LYS A 221 -17.39 -3.82 -13.27
CA LYS A 221 -17.11 -3.04 -14.47
C LYS A 221 -15.76 -3.40 -15.05
N GLU A 222 -15.58 -3.06 -16.32
CA GLU A 222 -14.29 -3.17 -16.99
C GLU A 222 -13.20 -2.47 -16.18
N GLY A 223 -12.03 -3.12 -16.09
CA GLY A 223 -10.91 -2.64 -15.27
C GLY A 223 -10.94 -3.11 -13.82
N PHE A 224 -12.02 -3.73 -13.32
CA PHE A 224 -12.00 -4.40 -12.02
C PHE A 224 -10.95 -5.51 -12.01
N PHE A 225 -10.13 -5.55 -11.00
CA PHE A 225 -8.99 -6.44 -10.93
C PHE A 225 -8.65 -6.80 -9.49
N VAL A 226 -8.42 -8.07 -9.21
CA VAL A 226 -8.06 -8.54 -7.87
C VAL A 226 -6.59 -8.94 -7.82
N ILE A 227 -5.89 -8.34 -6.87
CA ILE A 227 -4.55 -8.73 -6.46
C ILE A 227 -4.64 -9.26 -5.03
N ALA A 228 -4.02 -10.40 -4.79
CA ALA A 228 -3.89 -10.93 -3.44
C ALA A 228 -2.43 -10.93 -3.01
N ALA A 229 -2.19 -10.71 -1.72
CA ALA A 229 -0.88 -10.87 -1.12
C ALA A 229 -0.95 -11.79 0.10
N THR A 230 0.08 -12.61 0.32
CA THR A 230 0.13 -13.52 1.48
C THR A 230 1.56 -13.86 1.85
N ASN A 231 1.75 -14.26 3.11
CA ASN A 231 2.94 -14.95 3.57
C ASN A 231 2.58 -16.44 3.76
N PRO A 232 3.00 -17.35 2.88
CA PRO A 232 2.62 -18.75 2.94
C PRO A 232 3.12 -19.48 4.19
N ASN A 233 4.16 -18.95 4.84
CA ASN A 233 4.78 -19.52 6.03
C ASN A 233 4.21 -18.95 7.33
N ALA A 234 3.25 -18.02 7.27
CA ALA A 234 2.64 -17.48 8.48
C ALA A 234 1.69 -18.50 9.13
N PRO A 235 1.68 -18.60 10.48
CA PRO A 235 0.75 -19.49 11.18
C PRO A 235 -0.71 -19.18 10.80
N GLY A 236 -1.49 -20.23 10.55
CA GLY A 236 -2.91 -20.10 10.23
C GLY A 236 -3.25 -19.81 8.76
N VAL A 237 -2.28 -19.52 7.93
CA VAL A 237 -2.49 -19.28 6.48
C VAL A 237 -3.00 -20.55 5.80
N ARG A 238 -4.14 -20.38 5.07
CA ARG A 238 -4.74 -21.44 4.26
C ARG A 238 -5.30 -20.84 2.97
N LEU A 239 -4.85 -21.37 1.85
CA LEU A 239 -5.38 -21.04 0.53
C LEU A 239 -5.99 -22.29 -0.09
N SER A 240 -7.28 -22.24 -0.43
CA SER A 240 -7.94 -23.36 -1.11
C SER A 240 -7.48 -23.45 -2.57
N GLU A 241 -7.48 -24.65 -3.13
CA GLU A 241 -7.19 -24.86 -4.57
C GLU A 241 -8.15 -24.06 -5.45
N ALA A 242 -9.41 -23.95 -5.04
CA ALA A 242 -10.43 -23.17 -5.75
C ALA A 242 -10.08 -21.68 -5.82
N LEU A 243 -9.47 -21.13 -4.77
CA LEU A 243 -8.97 -19.76 -4.78
C LEU A 243 -7.71 -19.65 -5.64
N LEU A 244 -6.73 -20.53 -5.44
CA LEU A 244 -5.46 -20.52 -6.16
C LEU A 244 -5.66 -20.62 -7.68
N SER A 245 -6.62 -21.42 -8.14
CA SER A 245 -6.90 -21.58 -9.57
C SER A 245 -7.41 -20.31 -10.24
N ARG A 246 -7.90 -19.33 -9.48
CA ARG A 246 -8.35 -18.03 -10.00
C ARG A 246 -7.22 -17.01 -10.20
N PHE A 247 -6.12 -17.20 -9.49
CA PHE A 247 -4.92 -16.40 -9.68
C PHE A 247 -4.03 -17.03 -10.73
N VAL A 248 -4.24 -16.63 -11.99
CA VAL A 248 -3.47 -17.17 -13.15
C VAL A 248 -1.99 -16.80 -13.04
N VAL A 249 -1.70 -15.66 -12.45
CA VAL A 249 -0.34 -15.16 -12.23
C VAL A 249 0.00 -15.29 -10.75
N GLN A 250 0.98 -16.16 -10.44
CA GLN A 250 1.44 -16.36 -9.07
C GLN A 250 2.93 -16.06 -9.00
N VAL A 251 3.31 -15.15 -8.08
CA VAL A 251 4.66 -14.60 -8.00
C VAL A 251 5.22 -14.75 -6.61
N GLU A 252 6.34 -15.42 -6.49
CA GLU A 252 7.14 -15.39 -5.28
C GLU A 252 7.98 -14.11 -5.21
N MET A 253 7.76 -13.34 -4.17
CA MET A 253 8.52 -12.12 -3.92
C MET A 253 9.59 -12.37 -2.85
N THR A 254 10.83 -12.28 -3.26
CA THR A 254 12.00 -12.39 -2.38
C THR A 254 12.66 -11.03 -2.21
N THR A 255 13.60 -10.91 -1.27
CA THR A 255 14.40 -9.69 -1.10
C THR A 255 15.41 -9.53 -2.24
N ASP A 256 15.38 -8.40 -2.93
CA ASP A 256 16.41 -8.03 -3.90
C ASP A 256 17.61 -7.41 -3.18
N TRP A 257 18.66 -8.22 -3.03
CA TRP A 257 19.90 -7.82 -2.36
C TRP A 257 20.67 -6.76 -3.13
N SER A 258 20.56 -6.74 -4.46
CA SER A 258 21.23 -5.74 -5.28
C SER A 258 20.53 -4.39 -5.11
N LEU A 259 19.22 -4.38 -5.09
CA LEU A 259 18.43 -3.19 -4.80
C LEU A 259 18.70 -2.68 -3.37
N ALA A 260 18.80 -3.56 -2.38
CA ALA A 260 19.14 -3.13 -1.01
C ALA A 260 20.45 -2.35 -0.97
N ARG A 261 21.50 -2.81 -1.68
CA ARG A 261 22.78 -2.08 -1.80
C ARG A 261 22.61 -0.75 -2.54
N LYS A 262 21.89 -0.72 -3.65
CA LYS A 262 21.59 0.51 -4.41
C LYS A 262 20.85 1.54 -3.57
N LEU A 263 19.98 1.09 -2.67
CA LEU A 263 19.25 1.94 -1.72
C LEU A 263 20.12 2.38 -0.52
N GLY A 264 21.41 2.04 -0.50
CA GLY A 264 22.35 2.50 0.50
C GLY A 264 22.37 1.67 1.78
N VAL A 265 21.86 0.45 1.76
CA VAL A 265 22.07 -0.50 2.87
C VAL A 265 23.53 -0.91 2.89
N PRO A 266 24.22 -0.85 4.03
CA PRO A 266 25.64 -1.23 4.13
C PRO A 266 25.87 -2.65 3.61
N THR A 267 26.88 -2.80 2.75
CA THR A 267 27.24 -4.12 2.18
C THR A 267 27.46 -5.20 3.24
N PRO A 268 28.10 -4.94 4.39
CA PRO A 268 28.22 -5.93 5.46
C PRO A 268 26.87 -6.41 5.98
N ALA A 269 25.90 -5.51 6.19
CA ALA A 269 24.55 -5.87 6.63
C ALA A 269 23.82 -6.73 5.59
N VAL A 270 23.91 -6.37 4.31
CA VAL A 270 23.33 -7.18 3.22
C VAL A 270 23.96 -8.58 3.17
N ASN A 271 25.28 -8.69 3.31
CA ASN A 271 25.96 -9.99 3.31
C ASN A 271 25.57 -10.84 4.52
N ALA A 272 25.41 -10.25 5.71
CA ALA A 272 24.91 -10.94 6.89
C ALA A 272 23.47 -11.44 6.68
N ALA A 273 22.60 -10.60 6.11
CA ALA A 273 21.23 -10.97 5.79
C ALA A 273 21.14 -12.09 4.75
N GLN A 274 21.96 -12.07 3.70
CA GLN A 274 22.06 -13.16 2.71
C GLN A 274 22.53 -14.47 3.34
N ASN A 275 23.47 -14.41 4.31
CA ASN A 275 23.89 -15.61 5.04
C ASN A 275 22.72 -16.17 5.87
N LEU A 276 21.97 -15.31 6.58
CA LEU A 276 20.80 -15.71 7.33
C LEU A 276 19.69 -16.27 6.42
N ALA A 277 19.47 -15.70 5.23
CA ALA A 277 18.50 -16.22 4.28
C ALA A 277 18.84 -17.66 3.83
N ARG A 278 20.10 -17.97 3.54
CA ARG A 278 20.54 -19.33 3.24
C ARG A 278 20.36 -20.29 4.41
N LYS A 279 20.57 -19.81 5.63
CA LYS A 279 20.33 -20.61 6.84
C LYS A 279 18.84 -20.85 7.10
N LEU A 280 18.00 -19.89 6.75
CA LEU A 280 16.54 -20.04 6.79
C LEU A 280 16.09 -21.13 5.79
N GLU A 281 16.60 -21.11 4.57
CA GLU A 281 16.33 -22.14 3.56
C GLU A 281 16.82 -23.54 4.01
N ALA A 282 17.92 -23.59 4.75
CA ALA A 282 18.45 -24.83 5.34
C ALA A 282 17.70 -25.27 6.62
N GLY A 283 16.77 -24.48 7.13
CA GLY A 283 16.04 -24.77 8.37
C GLY A 283 16.87 -24.59 9.66
N GLU A 284 18.03 -23.92 9.59
CA GLU A 284 18.91 -23.65 10.74
C GLU A 284 18.43 -22.47 11.60
N VAL A 285 17.65 -21.56 11.01
CA VAL A 285 16.98 -20.44 11.68
C VAL A 285 15.54 -20.34 11.16
N SER A 286 14.67 -19.66 11.90
CA SER A 286 13.28 -19.45 11.51
C SER A 286 13.05 -18.08 10.85
N TRP A 287 14.07 -17.22 10.81
CA TRP A 287 13.96 -15.83 10.37
C TRP A 287 15.24 -15.33 9.70
N ALA A 288 15.06 -14.46 8.71
CA ALA A 288 16.11 -13.67 8.10
C ALA A 288 15.61 -12.25 7.77
N PRO A 289 16.43 -11.20 7.93
CA PRO A 289 16.03 -9.83 7.61
C PRO A 289 15.64 -9.72 6.14
N GLN A 290 14.52 -9.06 5.89
CA GLN A 290 14.03 -8.74 4.56
C GLN A 290 14.30 -7.25 4.22
N MET A 291 13.78 -6.77 3.11
CA MET A 291 13.99 -5.40 2.65
C MET A 291 13.58 -4.35 3.70
N ARG A 292 12.46 -4.57 4.41
CA ARG A 292 11.98 -3.67 5.47
C ARG A 292 12.99 -3.50 6.58
N GLU A 293 13.50 -4.60 7.11
CA GLU A 293 14.49 -4.59 8.22
C GLU A 293 15.82 -4.01 7.75
N LEU A 294 16.22 -4.27 6.51
CA LEU A 294 17.46 -3.72 5.93
C LEU A 294 17.39 -2.21 5.71
N LEU A 295 16.27 -1.68 5.23
CA LEU A 295 16.08 -0.24 5.09
C LEU A 295 16.02 0.44 6.47
N ALA A 296 15.34 -0.17 7.44
CA ALA A 296 15.34 0.31 8.82
C ALA A 296 16.75 0.31 9.41
N PHE A 297 17.54 -0.75 9.18
CA PHE A 297 18.95 -0.81 9.59
C PHE A 297 19.75 0.37 9.03
N ARG A 298 19.66 0.62 7.74
CA ARG A 298 20.32 1.76 7.05
C ARG A 298 19.97 3.09 7.71
N ASP A 299 18.69 3.32 7.98
CA ASP A 299 18.23 4.61 8.50
C ASP A 299 18.63 4.79 9.97
N LEU A 300 18.58 3.73 10.76
CA LEU A 300 19.04 3.74 12.14
C LEU A 300 20.56 3.90 12.24
N GLU A 301 21.30 3.26 11.34
CA GLU A 301 22.77 3.41 11.29
C GLU A 301 23.17 4.86 11.03
N LYS A 302 22.49 5.57 10.13
CA LYS A 302 22.75 6.99 9.84
C LYS A 302 22.51 7.89 11.06
N VAL A 303 21.54 7.58 11.90
CA VAL A 303 21.15 8.43 13.04
C VAL A 303 21.90 8.05 14.30
N PHE A 304 22.04 6.76 14.57
CA PHE A 304 22.55 6.25 15.87
C PHE A 304 23.84 5.45 15.76
N GLY A 305 24.34 5.23 14.54
CA GLY A 305 25.56 4.46 14.29
C GLY A 305 25.32 2.95 14.19
N THR A 306 26.32 2.26 13.65
CA THR A 306 26.27 0.82 13.31
C THR A 306 25.94 -0.06 14.50
N LYS A 307 26.54 0.19 15.67
CA LYS A 307 26.32 -0.60 16.88
C LYS A 307 24.85 -0.63 17.27
N TRP A 308 24.20 0.53 17.26
CA TRP A 308 22.79 0.64 17.63
C TRP A 308 21.87 -0.03 16.59
N ALA A 309 22.18 0.13 15.29
CA ALA A 309 21.44 -0.52 14.22
C ALA A 309 21.50 -2.06 14.33
N VAL A 310 22.69 -2.62 14.65
CA VAL A 310 22.87 -4.06 14.91
C VAL A 310 22.07 -4.51 16.13
N GLN A 311 22.16 -3.78 17.23
CA GLN A 311 21.41 -4.11 18.46
C GLN A 311 19.88 -4.14 18.22
N ASN A 312 19.37 -3.16 17.46
CA ASN A 312 17.95 -3.09 17.11
C ASN A 312 17.53 -4.27 16.23
N LEU A 313 18.35 -4.62 15.22
CA LEU A 313 18.06 -5.78 14.35
C LEU A 313 18.03 -7.09 15.14
N LEU A 314 18.95 -7.26 16.09
CA LEU A 314 18.96 -8.40 17.00
C LEU A 314 17.74 -8.45 17.90
N ALA A 315 17.27 -7.30 18.39
CA ALA A 315 16.05 -7.23 19.20
C ALA A 315 14.80 -7.61 18.36
N ALA A 316 14.79 -7.27 17.07
CA ALA A 316 13.70 -7.61 16.15
C ALA A 316 13.70 -9.10 15.73
N SER A 317 14.81 -9.82 15.89
CA SER A 317 14.88 -11.24 15.54
C SER A 317 14.18 -12.12 16.61
N PRO A 318 13.62 -13.28 16.19
CA PRO A 318 13.05 -14.25 17.13
C PRO A 318 14.08 -14.67 18.20
N GLU A 319 13.62 -14.84 19.41
CA GLU A 319 14.50 -15.13 20.55
C GLU A 319 15.36 -16.38 20.35
N MET A 320 14.79 -17.41 19.76
CA MET A 320 15.51 -18.65 19.46
C MET A 320 16.64 -18.47 18.45
N ASP A 321 16.50 -17.53 17.49
CA ASP A 321 17.46 -17.28 16.43
C ASP A 321 18.54 -16.27 16.83
N ARG A 322 18.31 -15.45 17.90
CA ARG A 322 19.20 -14.38 18.34
C ARG A 322 20.66 -14.79 18.51
N PRO A 323 21.01 -15.97 19.08
CA PRO A 323 22.40 -16.37 19.20
C PRO A 323 23.10 -16.53 17.84
N MET A 324 22.38 -17.10 16.87
CA MET A 324 22.92 -17.29 15.50
C MET A 324 23.06 -15.92 14.79
N VAL A 325 22.03 -15.09 14.87
CA VAL A 325 22.04 -13.74 14.30
C VAL A 325 23.16 -12.91 14.92
N ALA A 326 23.31 -12.92 16.24
CA ALA A 326 24.41 -12.24 16.95
C ALA A 326 25.79 -12.71 16.48
N ASN A 327 25.99 -14.01 16.34
CA ASN A 327 27.26 -14.58 15.86
C ASN A 327 27.61 -14.08 14.45
N ILE A 328 26.63 -14.08 13.52
CA ILE A 328 26.84 -13.64 12.14
C ILE A 328 27.18 -12.15 12.11
N PHE A 329 26.43 -11.30 12.82
CA PHE A 329 26.68 -9.87 12.86
C PHE A 329 28.00 -9.52 13.61
N SER A 330 28.33 -10.21 14.71
CA SER A 330 29.59 -10.05 15.41
C SER A 330 30.79 -10.35 14.50
N ARG A 331 30.74 -11.42 13.73
CA ARG A 331 31.80 -11.75 12.75
C ARG A 331 31.88 -10.77 11.60
N THR A 332 30.72 -10.23 11.19
CA THR A 332 30.65 -9.30 10.06
C THR A 332 31.20 -7.91 10.42
N TYR A 333 30.96 -7.45 11.63
CA TYR A 333 31.37 -6.12 12.11
C TYR A 333 32.58 -6.12 13.05
N GLY A 334 33.06 -7.30 13.45
CA GLY A 334 34.25 -7.44 14.29
C GLY A 334 34.04 -7.09 15.78
N GLU A 335 32.80 -6.87 16.20
CA GLU A 335 32.43 -6.51 17.58
C GLU A 335 31.35 -7.43 18.12
N PRO A 336 31.37 -7.74 19.43
CA PRO A 336 30.29 -8.49 20.07
C PRO A 336 28.95 -7.78 19.89
N ALA A 337 27.96 -8.50 19.42
CA ALA A 337 26.60 -7.99 19.21
C ALA A 337 25.63 -8.61 20.22
N SER A 338 24.82 -7.77 20.88
CA SER A 338 23.74 -8.16 21.76
C SER A 338 22.52 -7.27 21.50
N PRO A 339 21.30 -7.72 21.78
CA PRO A 339 20.11 -6.88 21.70
C PRO A 339 20.23 -5.61 22.53
N ALA A 340 19.59 -4.53 22.09
CA ALA A 340 19.46 -3.32 22.90
C ALA A 340 18.74 -3.62 24.22
N GLN A 341 19.25 -3.11 25.33
CA GLN A 341 18.63 -3.15 26.65
C GLN A 341 18.60 -1.72 27.19
N ILE A 342 17.49 -1.35 27.80
CA ILE A 342 17.29 -0.06 28.49
C ILE A 342 17.32 -0.32 29.98
#